data_db72027b71b5c8d5ebf8370189f66265
#
_entry.id   db72027b71b5c8d5ebf8370189f66265
#
_cell.length_a   1.000
_cell.length_b   1.000
_cell.length_c   1.000
_cell.angle_alpha   90.00
_cell.angle_beta   90.00
_cell.angle_gamma   90.00
#
_symmetry.space_group_name_H-M   'P 1'
#
loop_
_entity.id
_entity.type
_entity.pdbx_description
1 polymer ?
#
loop_
_entity_poly.entity_id
_entity_poly.type
_entity_poly.pdbx_seq_one_letter_code
_entity_poly.pdbx_strand_id
1 'polypeptide(L)'
;MKYKGFAWLLTIIGVICILSCAASQEKRHAQAKAARELGEAYMRQGNYIEALKELLKAEKLHTGDHLIQNDLGLIYMSKYRYDLAEKHFKKAIQLKPDYAAAKNNLGTVYLAVKDWRAAIQTFKSLEGNLLYATPHYPLSNLGLAYYNLGEYATAEKYYLKALDIEPRFVIALRGLGRTYIAMLKIPEAVSVLEKAVKEAPAWPELYLDMGTAYHMAGEYTKALLAFKKVIELAPESDVADRAQEKIKQMQ
;
A
#
# COMPACT_ATOMS: atom_id res chain seq x y z
N MET A 1 -12.07 -2.11 -69.01
CA MET A 1 -12.32 -3.20 -68.04
C MET A 1 -11.09 -3.64 -67.24
N LYS A 2 -9.86 -3.17 -67.50
CA LYS A 2 -8.62 -3.61 -66.83
C LYS A 2 -8.39 -3.04 -65.40
N TYR A 3 -9.04 -1.97 -65.01
CA TYR A 3 -8.79 -1.33 -63.70
C TYR A 3 -9.60 -1.89 -62.52
N LYS A 4 -10.70 -2.58 -62.73
CA LYS A 4 -11.51 -3.17 -61.66
C LYS A 4 -10.82 -4.34 -60.95
N GLY A 5 -10.04 -5.15 -61.68
CA GLY A 5 -9.28 -6.27 -61.08
C GLY A 5 -8.12 -5.84 -60.22
N PHE A 6 -7.45 -4.73 -60.53
CA PHE A 6 -6.32 -4.20 -59.76
C PHE A 6 -6.76 -3.59 -58.42
N ALA A 7 -7.91 -2.89 -58.41
CA ALA A 7 -8.48 -2.36 -57.17
C ALA A 7 -8.89 -3.47 -56.20
N TRP A 8 -9.45 -4.58 -56.72
CA TRP A 8 -9.82 -5.74 -55.90
C TRP A 8 -8.63 -6.46 -55.31
N LEU A 9 -7.50 -6.55 -56.04
CA LEU A 9 -6.26 -7.15 -55.54
C LEU A 9 -5.67 -6.33 -54.42
N LEU A 10 -5.67 -5.01 -54.50
CA LEU A 10 -5.19 -4.10 -53.46
C LEU A 10 -6.05 -4.18 -52.18
N THR A 11 -7.38 -4.34 -52.31
CA THR A 11 -8.24 -4.52 -51.13
C THR A 11 -7.99 -5.86 -50.44
N ILE A 12 -7.79 -6.95 -51.18
CA ILE A 12 -7.48 -8.26 -50.62
C ILE A 12 -6.14 -8.25 -49.89
N ILE A 13 -5.09 -7.66 -50.49
CA ILE A 13 -3.76 -7.51 -49.85
C ILE A 13 -3.89 -6.68 -48.56
N GLY A 14 -4.64 -5.58 -48.60
CA GLY A 14 -4.89 -4.74 -47.41
C GLY A 14 -5.56 -5.51 -46.29
N VAL A 15 -6.59 -6.31 -46.60
CA VAL A 15 -7.29 -7.15 -45.60
C VAL A 15 -6.35 -8.22 -45.02
N ILE A 16 -5.54 -8.89 -45.85
CA ILE A 16 -4.59 -9.90 -45.40
C ILE A 16 -3.52 -9.26 -44.46
N CYS A 17 -3.00 -8.09 -44.79
CA CYS A 17 -2.06 -7.36 -43.95
C CYS A 17 -2.67 -6.96 -42.61
N ILE A 18 -3.91 -6.50 -42.58
CA ILE A 18 -4.63 -6.14 -41.36
C ILE A 18 -4.84 -7.39 -40.48
N LEU A 19 -5.29 -8.49 -41.06
CA LEU A 19 -5.50 -9.75 -40.35
C LEU A 19 -4.19 -10.32 -39.78
N SER A 20 -3.09 -10.28 -40.55
CA SER A 20 -1.77 -10.72 -40.10
C SER A 20 -1.24 -9.84 -38.99
N CYS A 21 -1.44 -8.52 -39.04
CA CYS A 21 -1.05 -7.58 -37.99
C CYS A 21 -1.84 -7.82 -36.70
N ALA A 22 -3.14 -8.02 -36.81
CA ALA A 22 -4.03 -8.34 -35.68
C ALA A 22 -3.63 -9.66 -34.99
N ALA A 23 -3.40 -10.72 -35.74
CA ALA A 23 -2.95 -12.01 -35.19
C ALA A 23 -1.56 -11.90 -34.51
N SER A 24 -0.65 -11.12 -35.07
CA SER A 24 0.65 -10.85 -34.46
C SER A 24 0.52 -10.06 -33.15
N GLN A 25 -0.38 -9.10 -33.09
CA GLN A 25 -0.64 -8.31 -31.90
C GLN A 25 -1.28 -9.15 -30.79
N GLU A 26 -2.26 -9.98 -31.12
CA GLU A 26 -2.90 -10.90 -30.18
C GLU A 26 -1.87 -11.87 -29.56
N LYS A 27 -0.99 -12.45 -30.37
CA LYS A 27 0.11 -13.29 -29.89
C LYS A 27 1.03 -12.54 -28.95
N ARG A 28 1.39 -11.28 -29.26
CA ARG A 28 2.22 -10.44 -28.37
C ARG A 28 1.51 -10.14 -27.06
N HIS A 29 0.21 -9.86 -27.04
CA HIS A 29 -0.59 -9.65 -25.84
C HIS A 29 -0.63 -10.91 -24.97
N ALA A 30 -0.85 -12.09 -25.57
CA ALA A 30 -0.81 -13.36 -24.85
C ALA A 30 0.56 -13.63 -24.22
N GLN A 31 1.66 -13.35 -24.94
CA GLN A 31 3.01 -13.47 -24.43
C GLN A 31 3.29 -12.46 -23.29
N ALA A 32 2.79 -11.22 -23.41
CA ALA A 32 2.91 -10.22 -22.37
C ALA A 32 2.19 -10.65 -21.08
N LYS A 33 0.96 -11.16 -21.23
CA LYS A 33 0.18 -11.69 -20.10
C LYS A 33 0.89 -12.85 -19.41
N ALA A 34 1.41 -13.82 -20.15
CA ALA A 34 2.13 -14.96 -19.60
C ALA A 34 3.41 -14.51 -18.86
N ALA A 35 4.16 -13.55 -19.41
CA ALA A 35 5.33 -13.00 -18.76
C ALA A 35 4.96 -12.22 -17.48
N ARG A 36 3.85 -11.47 -17.47
CA ARG A 36 3.35 -10.80 -16.27
C ARG A 36 2.97 -11.81 -15.17
N GLU A 37 2.19 -12.84 -15.52
CA GLU A 37 1.77 -13.88 -14.57
C GLU A 37 2.97 -14.63 -13.96
N LEU A 38 4.00 -14.88 -14.75
CA LEU A 38 5.26 -15.45 -14.26
C LEU A 38 5.99 -14.47 -13.33
N GLY A 39 6.01 -13.18 -13.68
CA GLY A 39 6.56 -12.12 -12.83
C GLY A 39 5.85 -12.04 -11.48
N GLU A 40 4.50 -12.07 -11.46
CA GLU A 40 3.71 -12.13 -10.22
C GLU A 40 4.01 -13.39 -9.39
N ALA A 41 4.21 -14.54 -10.05
CA ALA A 41 4.58 -15.77 -9.36
C ALA A 41 5.93 -15.64 -8.65
N TYR A 42 6.93 -15.06 -9.33
CA TYR A 42 8.21 -14.74 -8.72
C TYR A 42 8.12 -13.73 -7.57
N MET A 43 7.24 -12.71 -7.69
CA MET A 43 6.99 -11.77 -6.58
C MET A 43 6.47 -12.49 -5.33
N ARG A 44 5.50 -13.40 -5.49
CA ARG A 44 4.97 -14.19 -4.36
C ARG A 44 6.01 -15.09 -3.70
N GLN A 45 7.05 -15.49 -4.43
CA GLN A 45 8.18 -16.27 -3.92
C GLN A 45 9.30 -15.40 -3.33
N GLY A 46 9.19 -14.07 -3.38
CA GLY A 46 10.25 -13.15 -2.98
C GLY A 46 11.41 -13.02 -3.98
N ASN A 47 11.31 -13.65 -5.16
CA ASN A 47 12.33 -13.63 -6.21
C ASN A 47 12.23 -12.35 -7.06
N TYR A 48 12.45 -11.20 -6.44
CA TYR A 48 12.21 -9.88 -7.04
C TYR A 48 13.07 -9.56 -8.29
N ILE A 49 14.24 -10.20 -8.44
CA ILE A 49 15.11 -9.99 -9.62
C ILE A 49 14.48 -10.65 -10.84
N GLU A 50 14.07 -11.91 -10.73
CA GLU A 50 13.41 -12.62 -11.83
C GLU A 50 12.04 -12.04 -12.14
N ALA A 51 11.30 -11.61 -11.09
CA ALA A 51 10.05 -10.90 -11.26
C ALA A 51 10.21 -9.64 -12.12
N LEU A 52 11.19 -8.80 -11.80
CA LEU A 52 11.47 -7.57 -12.56
C LEU A 52 11.81 -7.88 -14.02
N LYS A 53 12.64 -8.90 -14.26
CA LYS A 53 13.03 -9.32 -15.61
C LYS A 53 11.82 -9.72 -16.47
N GLU A 54 10.93 -10.55 -15.92
CA GLU A 54 9.72 -10.99 -16.65
C GLU A 54 8.72 -9.83 -16.83
N LEU A 55 8.55 -8.96 -15.84
CA LEU A 55 7.68 -7.78 -15.96
C LEU A 55 8.19 -6.76 -16.99
N LEU A 56 9.51 -6.53 -17.07
CA LEU A 56 10.10 -5.69 -18.13
C LEU A 56 9.95 -6.30 -19.52
N LYS A 57 10.00 -7.63 -19.62
CA LYS A 57 9.70 -8.35 -20.87
C LYS A 57 8.22 -8.17 -21.25
N ALA A 58 7.31 -8.30 -20.28
CA ALA A 58 5.88 -8.05 -20.48
C ALA A 58 5.61 -6.61 -20.96
N GLU A 59 6.25 -5.62 -20.35
CA GLU A 59 6.14 -4.21 -20.75
C GLU A 59 6.58 -3.98 -22.20
N LYS A 60 7.70 -4.57 -22.64
CA LYS A 60 8.18 -4.48 -24.03
C LYS A 60 7.22 -5.09 -25.03
N LEU A 61 6.47 -6.14 -24.63
CA LEU A 61 5.48 -6.80 -25.47
C LEU A 61 4.17 -6.03 -25.53
N HIS A 62 3.75 -5.41 -24.42
CA HIS A 62 2.50 -4.66 -24.31
C HIS A 62 2.66 -3.45 -23.38
N THR A 63 3.00 -2.29 -23.93
CA THR A 63 3.26 -1.04 -23.19
C THR A 63 2.00 -0.39 -22.62
N GLY A 64 0.82 -0.76 -23.12
CA GLY A 64 -0.49 -0.19 -22.76
C GLY A 64 -1.25 -0.97 -21.68
N ASP A 65 -0.63 -1.90 -20.99
CA ASP A 65 -1.29 -2.69 -19.95
C ASP A 65 -1.08 -2.05 -18.57
N HIS A 66 -2.18 -1.58 -17.96
CA HIS A 66 -2.17 -0.96 -16.64
C HIS A 66 -1.77 -1.93 -15.52
N LEU A 67 -2.01 -3.23 -15.69
CA LEU A 67 -1.63 -4.25 -14.71
C LEU A 67 -0.11 -4.42 -14.68
N ILE A 68 0.54 -4.51 -15.84
CA ILE A 68 2.01 -4.57 -15.94
C ILE A 68 2.65 -3.35 -15.28
N GLN A 69 2.08 -2.16 -15.51
CA GLN A 69 2.59 -0.93 -14.91
C GLN A 69 2.43 -0.95 -13.38
N ASN A 70 1.30 -1.41 -12.88
CA ASN A 70 1.10 -1.58 -11.44
C ASN A 70 2.11 -2.55 -10.83
N ASP A 71 2.33 -3.69 -11.45
CA ASP A 71 3.24 -4.74 -10.94
C ASP A 71 4.70 -4.27 -10.95
N LEU A 72 5.12 -3.53 -11.98
CA LEU A 72 6.42 -2.84 -12.00
C LEU A 72 6.54 -1.83 -10.86
N GLY A 73 5.49 -1.05 -10.60
CA GLY A 73 5.42 -0.12 -9.47
C GLY A 73 5.63 -0.84 -8.14
N LEU A 74 4.97 -1.98 -7.93
CA LEU A 74 5.12 -2.79 -6.71
C LEU A 74 6.54 -3.32 -6.52
N ILE A 75 7.19 -3.82 -7.59
CA ILE A 75 8.59 -4.25 -7.53
C ILE A 75 9.52 -3.10 -7.15
N TYR A 76 9.37 -1.94 -7.78
CA TYR A 76 10.21 -0.79 -7.47
C TYR A 76 9.96 -0.29 -6.04
N MET A 77 8.72 -0.32 -5.56
CA MET A 77 8.38 0.02 -4.18
C MET A 77 9.04 -0.94 -3.18
N SER A 78 9.04 -2.26 -3.44
CA SER A 78 9.70 -3.25 -2.58
C SER A 78 11.22 -3.09 -2.51
N LYS A 79 11.81 -2.42 -3.51
CA LYS A 79 13.24 -2.08 -3.57
C LYS A 79 13.53 -0.64 -3.11
N TYR A 80 12.56 0.01 -2.47
CA TYR A 80 12.66 1.40 -2.00
C TYR A 80 12.97 2.43 -3.11
N ARG A 81 12.74 2.06 -4.39
CA ARG A 81 12.88 2.97 -5.54
C ARG A 81 11.55 3.67 -5.77
N TYR A 82 11.22 4.53 -4.82
CA TYR A 82 9.93 5.25 -4.80
C TYR A 82 9.72 6.16 -6.01
N ASP A 83 10.80 6.71 -6.57
CA ASP A 83 10.82 7.48 -7.81
C ASP A 83 10.28 6.69 -9.02
N LEU A 84 10.74 5.47 -9.18
CA LEU A 84 10.29 4.57 -10.25
C LEU A 84 8.90 4.01 -9.97
N ALA A 85 8.62 3.66 -8.71
CA ALA A 85 7.30 3.18 -8.29
C ALA A 85 6.20 4.22 -8.61
N GLU A 86 6.42 5.48 -8.25
CA GLU A 86 5.53 6.59 -8.56
C GLU A 86 5.27 6.71 -10.06
N LYS A 87 6.34 6.68 -10.88
CA LYS A 87 6.23 6.76 -12.34
C LYS A 87 5.33 5.66 -12.91
N HIS A 88 5.53 4.42 -12.47
CA HIS A 88 4.78 3.27 -12.96
C HIS A 88 3.33 3.27 -12.48
N PHE A 89 3.06 3.61 -11.20
CA PHE A 89 1.69 3.74 -10.71
C PHE A 89 0.93 4.88 -11.42
N LYS A 90 1.57 6.04 -11.66
CA LYS A 90 0.96 7.12 -12.45
C LYS A 90 0.62 6.68 -13.86
N LYS A 91 1.51 5.90 -14.50
CA LYS A 91 1.24 5.34 -15.84
C LYS A 91 0.08 4.34 -15.82
N ALA A 92 -0.01 3.48 -14.78
CA ALA A 92 -1.15 2.58 -14.61
C ALA A 92 -2.48 3.34 -14.48
N ILE A 93 -2.49 4.43 -13.69
CA ILE A 93 -3.68 5.30 -13.53
C ILE A 93 -4.02 6.05 -14.82
N GLN A 94 -3.01 6.49 -15.59
CA GLN A 94 -3.23 7.12 -16.89
C GLN A 94 -3.89 6.15 -17.87
N LEU A 95 -3.47 4.88 -17.88
CA LEU A 95 -4.04 3.83 -18.74
C LEU A 95 -5.44 3.41 -18.29
N LYS A 96 -5.70 3.42 -16.98
CA LYS A 96 -6.99 3.07 -16.38
C LYS A 96 -7.28 4.01 -15.20
N PRO A 97 -8.00 5.12 -15.43
CA PRO A 97 -8.23 6.16 -14.43
C PRO A 97 -9.00 5.72 -13.18
N ASP A 98 -9.81 4.66 -13.27
CA ASP A 98 -10.58 4.07 -12.18
C ASP A 98 -9.85 2.92 -11.45
N TYR A 99 -8.57 2.66 -11.79
CA TYR A 99 -7.80 1.57 -11.19
C TYR A 99 -7.40 1.86 -9.74
N ALA A 100 -8.28 1.49 -8.83
CA ALA A 100 -8.17 1.77 -7.40
C ALA A 100 -6.88 1.20 -6.76
N ALA A 101 -6.43 0.01 -7.19
CA ALA A 101 -5.20 -0.59 -6.67
C ALA A 101 -3.97 0.29 -6.91
N ALA A 102 -3.80 0.80 -8.14
CA ALA A 102 -2.67 1.69 -8.46
C ALA A 102 -2.75 3.02 -7.70
N LYS A 103 -3.95 3.58 -7.51
CA LYS A 103 -4.14 4.78 -6.68
C LYS A 103 -3.75 4.52 -5.23
N ASN A 104 -4.20 3.41 -4.65
CA ASN A 104 -3.82 3.03 -3.29
C ASN A 104 -2.29 2.87 -3.15
N ASN A 105 -1.66 2.17 -4.10
CA ASN A 105 -0.22 1.96 -4.10
C ASN A 105 0.55 3.29 -4.27
N LEU A 106 0.08 4.18 -5.13
CA LEU A 106 0.65 5.53 -5.29
C LEU A 106 0.55 6.34 -3.99
N GLY A 107 -0.61 6.32 -3.33
CA GLY A 107 -0.79 6.94 -2.02
C GLY A 107 0.19 6.40 -0.98
N THR A 108 0.45 5.07 -0.98
CA THR A 108 1.42 4.44 -0.10
C THR A 108 2.87 4.88 -0.42
N VAL A 109 3.21 5.08 -1.69
CA VAL A 109 4.50 5.68 -2.08
C VAL A 109 4.64 7.07 -1.48
N TYR A 110 3.61 7.92 -1.58
CA TYR A 110 3.65 9.27 -1.00
C TYR A 110 3.78 9.25 0.53
N LEU A 111 3.15 8.29 1.23
CA LEU A 111 3.38 8.11 2.66
C LEU A 111 4.85 7.76 2.95
N ALA A 112 5.45 6.87 2.15
CA ALA A 112 6.83 6.43 2.35
C ALA A 112 7.85 7.56 2.15
N VAL A 113 7.59 8.48 1.20
CA VAL A 113 8.42 9.67 0.98
C VAL A 113 7.98 10.88 1.83
N LYS A 114 7.02 10.68 2.75
CA LYS A 114 6.48 11.70 3.68
C LYS A 114 5.80 12.89 2.98
N ASP A 115 5.35 12.72 1.74
CA ASP A 115 4.49 13.69 1.07
C ASP A 115 3.03 13.45 1.50
N TRP A 116 2.72 13.90 2.73
CA TRP A 116 1.42 13.68 3.37
C TRP A 116 0.27 14.29 2.56
N ARG A 117 0.51 15.44 1.90
CA ARG A 117 -0.53 16.15 1.12
C ARG A 117 -0.87 15.38 -0.16
N ALA A 118 0.14 14.91 -0.91
CA ALA A 118 -0.09 14.08 -2.09
C ALA A 118 -0.74 12.74 -1.71
N ALA A 119 -0.34 12.13 -0.59
CA ALA A 119 -0.99 10.93 -0.05
C ALA A 119 -2.47 11.16 0.21
N ILE A 120 -2.84 12.23 0.94
CA ILE A 120 -4.23 12.59 1.24
C ILE A 120 -5.04 12.78 -0.05
N GLN A 121 -4.53 13.56 -1.01
CA GLN A 121 -5.22 13.80 -2.28
C GLN A 121 -5.48 12.48 -3.02
N THR A 122 -4.48 11.60 -3.04
CA THR A 122 -4.56 10.32 -3.73
C THR A 122 -5.58 9.39 -3.06
N PHE A 123 -5.50 9.20 -1.73
CA PHE A 123 -6.44 8.34 -1.02
C PHE A 123 -7.87 8.87 -1.02
N LYS A 124 -8.07 10.20 -0.95
CA LYS A 124 -9.40 10.81 -1.09
C LYS A 124 -10.05 10.50 -2.44
N SER A 125 -9.27 10.34 -3.50
CA SER A 125 -9.80 9.91 -4.80
C SER A 125 -10.38 8.49 -4.82
N LEU A 126 -10.19 7.72 -3.74
CA LEU A 126 -10.75 6.39 -3.54
C LEU A 126 -12.00 6.39 -2.65
N GLU A 127 -12.31 7.50 -1.96
CA GLU A 127 -13.51 7.59 -1.13
C GLU A 127 -14.75 7.42 -2.02
N GLY A 128 -15.68 6.54 -1.59
CA GLY A 128 -16.89 6.23 -2.35
C GLY A 128 -16.72 5.26 -3.51
N ASN A 129 -15.54 4.70 -3.73
CA ASN A 129 -15.36 3.63 -4.72
C ASN A 129 -15.91 2.30 -4.16
N LEU A 130 -17.17 2.01 -4.49
CA LEU A 130 -17.90 0.81 -4.04
C LEU A 130 -17.29 -0.52 -4.56
N LEU A 131 -16.45 -0.46 -5.59
CA LEU A 131 -15.81 -1.65 -6.18
C LEU A 131 -14.44 -1.94 -5.55
N TYR A 132 -13.97 -1.08 -4.64
CA TYR A 132 -12.70 -1.33 -3.95
C TYR A 132 -12.90 -2.32 -2.80
N ALA A 133 -12.31 -3.51 -2.94
CA ALA A 133 -12.54 -4.65 -2.03
C ALA A 133 -12.07 -4.42 -0.58
N THR A 134 -11.15 -3.49 -0.35
CA THR A 134 -10.52 -3.28 0.97
C THR A 134 -10.46 -1.79 1.34
N PRO A 135 -11.60 -1.11 1.48
CA PRO A 135 -11.64 0.35 1.68
C PRO A 135 -11.08 0.80 3.05
N HIS A 136 -10.94 -0.09 4.01
CA HIS A 136 -10.31 0.19 5.32
C HIS A 136 -8.82 0.55 5.21
N TYR A 137 -8.08 0.02 4.21
CA TYR A 137 -6.68 0.39 4.00
C TYR A 137 -6.49 1.87 3.64
N PRO A 138 -7.08 2.42 2.56
CA PRO A 138 -6.92 3.84 2.23
C PRO A 138 -7.48 4.76 3.34
N LEU A 139 -8.54 4.37 4.06
CA LEU A 139 -9.04 5.12 5.20
C LEU A 139 -8.02 5.18 6.34
N SER A 140 -7.42 4.05 6.70
CA SER A 140 -6.36 4.02 7.71
C SER A 140 -5.12 4.82 7.27
N ASN A 141 -4.76 4.77 5.99
CA ASN A 141 -3.67 5.55 5.43
C ASN A 141 -3.96 7.05 5.43
N LEU A 142 -5.22 7.47 5.21
CA LEU A 142 -5.66 8.85 5.42
C LEU A 142 -5.47 9.25 6.90
N GLY A 143 -5.88 8.40 7.84
CA GLY A 143 -5.63 8.61 9.26
C GLY A 143 -4.15 8.84 9.56
N LEU A 144 -3.26 8.02 9.00
CA LEU A 144 -1.82 8.15 9.16
C LEU A 144 -1.28 9.48 8.58
N ALA A 145 -1.72 9.86 7.39
CA ALA A 145 -1.28 11.09 6.76
C ALA A 145 -1.71 12.33 7.56
N TYR A 146 -2.97 12.38 8.03
CA TYR A 146 -3.46 13.45 8.89
C TYR A 146 -2.78 13.49 10.26
N TYR A 147 -2.52 12.31 10.85
CA TYR A 147 -1.73 12.23 12.10
C TYR A 147 -0.36 12.90 11.95
N ASN A 148 0.35 12.60 10.86
CA ASN A 148 1.67 13.17 10.61
C ASN A 148 1.65 14.68 10.27
N LEU A 149 0.52 15.21 9.83
CA LEU A 149 0.29 16.66 9.69
C LEU A 149 -0.10 17.35 11.01
N GLY A 150 -0.30 16.59 12.10
CA GLY A 150 -0.79 17.11 13.38
C GLY A 150 -2.30 17.35 13.42
N GLU A 151 -3.03 16.96 12.36
CA GLU A 151 -4.47 17.09 12.27
C GLU A 151 -5.19 15.93 12.98
N TYR A 152 -4.97 15.80 14.29
CA TYR A 152 -5.36 14.62 15.07
C TYR A 152 -6.88 14.34 15.08
N ALA A 153 -7.72 15.38 15.13
CA ALA A 153 -9.17 15.20 15.07
C ALA A 153 -9.63 14.61 13.72
N THR A 154 -8.96 14.99 12.61
CA THR A 154 -9.22 14.42 11.30
C THR A 154 -8.69 12.99 11.22
N ALA A 155 -7.51 12.72 11.79
CA ALA A 155 -6.94 11.38 11.86
C ALA A 155 -7.84 10.41 12.63
N GLU A 156 -8.35 10.81 13.81
CA GLU A 156 -9.34 10.05 14.60
C GLU A 156 -10.54 9.64 13.73
N LYS A 157 -11.15 10.61 13.02
CA LYS A 157 -12.29 10.34 12.14
C LYS A 157 -12.00 9.26 11.08
N TYR A 158 -10.82 9.32 10.45
CA TYR A 158 -10.49 8.37 9.40
C TYR A 158 -10.14 6.99 9.93
N TYR A 159 -9.46 6.89 11.09
CA TYR A 159 -9.24 5.60 11.74
C TYR A 159 -10.55 4.95 12.20
N LEU A 160 -11.49 5.73 12.77
CA LEU A 160 -12.81 5.23 13.14
C LEU A 160 -13.59 4.72 11.91
N LYS A 161 -13.58 5.45 10.79
CA LYS A 161 -14.17 4.96 9.53
C LYS A 161 -13.55 3.64 9.05
N ALA A 162 -12.24 3.46 9.22
CA ALA A 162 -11.58 2.20 8.87
C ALA A 162 -12.04 1.06 9.80
N LEU A 163 -12.22 1.34 11.10
CA LEU A 163 -12.67 0.38 12.10
C LEU A 163 -14.17 0.07 12.02
N ASP A 164 -14.99 0.97 11.49
CA ASP A 164 -16.41 0.69 11.18
C ASP A 164 -16.53 -0.40 10.09
N ILE A 165 -15.55 -0.50 9.18
CA ILE A 165 -15.52 -1.51 8.11
C ILE A 165 -14.86 -2.79 8.61
N GLU A 166 -13.71 -2.67 9.28
CA GLU A 166 -12.94 -3.79 9.81
C GLU A 166 -12.57 -3.52 11.28
N PRO A 167 -13.42 -3.93 12.23
CA PRO A 167 -13.28 -3.60 13.65
C PRO A 167 -12.01 -4.15 14.31
N ARG A 168 -11.38 -5.17 13.69
CA ARG A 168 -10.16 -5.82 14.17
C ARG A 168 -8.91 -5.39 13.39
N PHE A 169 -8.99 -4.34 12.59
CA PHE A 169 -7.86 -3.86 11.80
C PHE A 169 -6.79 -3.21 12.67
N VAL A 170 -5.80 -4.01 13.04
CA VAL A 170 -4.77 -3.66 14.03
C VAL A 170 -4.01 -2.38 13.69
N ILE A 171 -3.76 -2.12 12.39
CA ILE A 171 -3.07 -0.90 11.94
C ILE A 171 -3.90 0.34 12.30
N ALA A 172 -5.22 0.29 12.10
CA ALA A 172 -6.10 1.40 12.47
C ALA A 172 -6.26 1.53 13.98
N LEU A 173 -6.39 0.42 14.72
CA LEU A 173 -6.42 0.42 16.19
C LEU A 173 -5.16 1.08 16.77
N ARG A 174 -3.97 0.70 16.29
CA ARG A 174 -2.70 1.32 16.70
C ARG A 174 -2.66 2.81 16.34
N GLY A 175 -3.04 3.15 15.11
CA GLY A 175 -3.07 4.54 14.64
C GLY A 175 -4.00 5.41 15.47
N LEU A 176 -5.19 4.90 15.81
CA LEU A 176 -6.16 5.56 16.66
C LEU A 176 -5.62 5.73 18.09
N GLY A 177 -5.02 4.69 18.66
CA GLY A 177 -4.39 4.75 20.00
C GLY A 177 -3.31 5.83 20.08
N ARG A 178 -2.42 5.89 19.10
CA ARG A 178 -1.40 6.95 18.99
C ARG A 178 -2.02 8.34 18.84
N THR A 179 -3.10 8.42 18.08
CA THR A 179 -3.85 9.68 17.89
C THR A 179 -4.45 10.14 19.21
N TYR A 180 -5.03 9.24 20.00
CA TYR A 180 -5.55 9.55 21.33
C TYR A 180 -4.45 9.96 22.33
N ILE A 181 -3.28 9.33 22.28
CA ILE A 181 -2.11 9.77 23.07
C ILE A 181 -1.76 11.23 22.70
N ALA A 182 -1.67 11.54 21.40
CA ALA A 182 -1.34 12.88 20.93
C ALA A 182 -2.40 13.94 21.32
N MET A 183 -3.66 13.52 21.47
CA MET A 183 -4.79 14.35 21.92
C MET A 183 -4.95 14.39 23.44
N LEU A 184 -4.09 13.71 24.20
CA LEU A 184 -4.20 13.52 25.65
C LEU A 184 -5.50 12.83 26.12
N LYS A 185 -6.16 12.09 25.24
CA LYS A 185 -7.31 11.23 25.53
C LYS A 185 -6.81 9.87 26.05
N ILE A 186 -6.22 9.86 27.24
CA ILE A 186 -5.44 8.71 27.72
C ILE A 186 -6.28 7.47 28.01
N PRO A 187 -7.47 7.57 28.64
CA PRO A 187 -8.34 6.40 28.84
C PRO A 187 -8.75 5.72 27.52
N GLU A 188 -9.08 6.51 26.50
CA GLU A 188 -9.43 6.01 25.17
C GLU A 188 -8.22 5.36 24.48
N ALA A 189 -7.02 5.94 24.64
CA ALA A 189 -5.78 5.37 24.10
C ALA A 189 -5.51 3.99 24.69
N VAL A 190 -5.58 3.84 26.02
CA VAL A 190 -5.40 2.57 26.71
C VAL A 190 -6.40 1.54 26.19
N SER A 191 -7.70 1.87 26.17
CA SER A 191 -8.76 0.96 25.73
C SER A 191 -8.54 0.43 24.29
N VAL A 192 -8.15 1.31 23.37
CA VAL A 192 -7.94 0.93 21.95
C VAL A 192 -6.65 0.14 21.79
N LEU A 193 -5.57 0.49 22.48
CA LEU A 193 -4.31 -0.23 22.40
C LEU A 193 -4.39 -1.62 23.04
N GLU A 194 -5.15 -1.79 24.12
CA GLU A 194 -5.44 -3.12 24.69
C GLU A 194 -6.16 -4.02 23.67
N LYS A 195 -7.12 -3.47 22.91
CA LYS A 195 -7.75 -4.21 21.80
C LYS A 195 -6.72 -4.59 20.72
N ALA A 196 -5.85 -3.64 20.33
CA ALA A 196 -4.82 -3.89 19.33
C ALA A 196 -3.86 -5.01 19.74
N VAL A 197 -3.39 -4.99 20.99
CA VAL A 197 -2.52 -6.04 21.57
C VAL A 197 -3.21 -7.40 21.60
N LYS A 198 -4.51 -7.46 21.90
CA LYS A 198 -5.28 -8.70 21.88
C LYS A 198 -5.35 -9.31 20.47
N GLU A 199 -5.47 -8.48 19.44
CA GLU A 199 -5.53 -8.94 18.06
C GLU A 199 -4.16 -9.32 17.49
N ALA A 200 -3.08 -8.67 17.93
CA ALA A 200 -1.71 -8.94 17.46
C ALA A 200 -0.70 -8.99 18.62
N PRO A 201 -0.75 -10.03 19.47
CA PRO A 201 0.06 -10.11 20.71
C PRO A 201 1.56 -10.26 20.46
N ALA A 202 1.99 -10.54 19.23
CA ALA A 202 3.41 -10.66 18.87
C ALA A 202 3.99 -9.40 18.22
N TRP A 203 3.25 -8.27 18.21
CA TRP A 203 3.71 -7.03 17.57
C TRP A 203 4.31 -6.06 18.60
N PRO A 204 5.67 -5.90 18.66
CA PRO A 204 6.35 -5.16 19.73
C PRO A 204 5.93 -3.69 19.85
N GLU A 205 5.72 -3.02 18.70
CA GLU A 205 5.38 -1.60 18.70
C GLU A 205 4.02 -1.28 19.37
N LEU A 206 3.10 -2.26 19.43
CA LEU A 206 1.84 -2.10 20.17
C LEU A 206 2.10 -1.99 21.68
N TYR A 207 3.02 -2.79 22.18
CA TYR A 207 3.39 -2.72 23.61
C TYR A 207 4.17 -1.45 23.95
N LEU A 208 4.97 -0.91 23.01
CA LEU A 208 5.61 0.37 23.18
C LEU A 208 4.60 1.51 23.29
N ASP A 209 3.62 1.54 22.36
CA ASP A 209 2.54 2.54 22.35
C ASP A 209 1.65 2.38 23.60
N MET A 210 1.30 1.15 23.99
CA MET A 210 0.52 0.83 25.20
C MET A 210 1.25 1.21 26.49
N GLY A 211 2.56 0.90 26.58
CA GLY A 211 3.39 1.31 27.72
C GLY A 211 3.44 2.82 27.86
N THR A 212 3.49 3.54 26.73
CA THR A 212 3.43 5.01 26.73
C THR A 212 2.07 5.50 27.25
N ALA A 213 0.97 4.90 26.82
CA ALA A 213 -0.37 5.26 27.30
C ALA A 213 -0.52 4.98 28.82
N TYR A 214 -0.08 3.82 29.31
CA TYR A 214 -0.09 3.50 30.74
C TYR A 214 0.77 4.46 31.58
N HIS A 215 1.96 4.82 31.08
CA HIS A 215 2.81 5.79 31.75
C HIS A 215 2.11 7.14 31.90
N MET A 216 1.45 7.61 30.84
CA MET A 216 0.68 8.87 30.87
C MET A 216 -0.57 8.77 31.73
N ALA A 217 -1.11 7.57 31.92
CA ALA A 217 -2.21 7.30 32.86
C ALA A 217 -1.77 7.24 34.33
N GLY A 218 -0.45 7.30 34.62
CA GLY A 218 0.10 7.08 35.95
C GLY A 218 0.17 5.60 36.37
N GLU A 219 -0.12 4.67 35.48
CA GLU A 219 -0.12 3.23 35.71
C GLU A 219 1.30 2.64 35.52
N TYR A 220 2.27 3.11 36.30
CA TYR A 220 3.70 2.84 36.08
C TYR A 220 4.07 1.36 36.06
N THR A 221 3.41 0.55 36.89
CA THR A 221 3.65 -0.91 36.89
C THR A 221 3.26 -1.56 35.59
N LYS A 222 2.10 -1.21 35.03
CA LYS A 222 1.66 -1.71 33.73
C LYS A 222 2.53 -1.19 32.59
N ALA A 223 2.95 0.07 32.65
CA ALA A 223 3.88 0.66 31.69
C ALA A 223 5.19 -0.11 31.64
N LEU A 224 5.79 -0.40 32.81
CA LEU A 224 7.03 -1.16 32.90
C LEU A 224 6.88 -2.58 32.32
N LEU A 225 5.76 -3.26 32.60
CA LEU A 225 5.50 -4.59 32.06
C LEU A 225 5.36 -4.55 30.54
N ALA A 226 4.67 -3.54 30.01
CA ALA A 226 4.52 -3.36 28.56
C ALA A 226 5.88 -3.10 27.88
N PHE A 227 6.72 -2.22 28.42
CA PHE A 227 8.06 -1.97 27.87
C PHE A 227 8.98 -3.19 27.97
N LYS A 228 8.92 -3.98 29.06
CA LYS A 228 9.65 -5.25 29.16
C LYS A 228 9.20 -6.25 28.09
N LYS A 229 7.90 -6.28 27.78
CA LYS A 229 7.35 -7.14 26.72
C LYS A 229 7.86 -6.76 25.33
N VAL A 230 8.12 -5.47 25.07
CA VAL A 230 8.80 -5.03 23.82
C VAL A 230 10.17 -5.69 23.70
N ILE A 231 10.98 -5.63 24.76
CA ILE A 231 12.35 -6.17 24.78
C ILE A 231 12.32 -7.70 24.63
N GLU A 232 11.35 -8.38 25.25
CA GLU A 232 11.17 -9.83 25.11
C GLU A 232 10.84 -10.23 23.67
N LEU A 233 9.93 -9.49 23.00
CA LEU A 233 9.44 -9.83 21.66
C LEU A 233 10.44 -9.49 20.55
N ALA A 234 11.26 -8.46 20.73
CA ALA A 234 12.18 -7.98 19.71
C ALA A 234 13.52 -7.54 20.34
N PRO A 235 14.28 -8.46 20.94
CA PRO A 235 15.59 -8.11 21.52
C PRO A 235 16.53 -7.56 20.44
N GLU A 236 17.43 -6.67 20.80
CA GLU A 236 18.44 -6.06 19.90
C GLU A 236 17.85 -5.28 18.71
N SER A 237 16.68 -4.68 18.89
CA SER A 237 15.99 -3.89 17.88
C SER A 237 15.82 -2.43 18.31
N ASP A 238 15.68 -1.53 17.34
CA ASP A 238 15.40 -0.10 17.61
C ASP A 238 14.18 0.11 18.51
N VAL A 239 13.18 -0.77 18.43
CA VAL A 239 11.99 -0.67 19.27
C VAL A 239 12.30 -1.09 20.72
N ALA A 240 13.19 -2.08 20.93
CA ALA A 240 13.66 -2.47 22.25
C ALA A 240 14.52 -1.38 22.90
N ASP A 241 15.41 -0.74 22.15
CA ASP A 241 16.22 0.38 22.62
C ASP A 241 15.32 1.54 23.10
N ARG A 242 14.29 1.85 22.36
CA ARG A 242 13.29 2.87 22.75
C ARG A 242 12.55 2.48 24.03
N ALA A 243 12.19 1.21 24.19
CA ALA A 243 11.55 0.72 25.41
C ALA A 243 12.49 0.79 26.61
N GLN A 244 13.78 0.44 26.46
CA GLN A 244 14.79 0.58 27.51
C GLN A 244 14.98 2.03 27.93
N GLU A 245 15.01 2.96 26.97
CA GLU A 245 15.09 4.39 27.27
C GLU A 245 13.88 4.85 28.10
N LYS A 246 12.66 4.41 27.72
CA LYS A 246 11.44 4.71 28.50
C LYS A 246 11.50 4.16 29.90
N ILE A 247 12.02 2.95 30.13
CA ILE A 247 12.20 2.37 31.44
C ILE A 247 13.18 3.21 32.30
N LYS A 248 14.31 3.65 31.70
CA LYS A 248 15.28 4.51 32.39
C LYS A 248 14.69 5.86 32.81
N GLN A 249 13.80 6.43 32.04
CA GLN A 249 13.12 7.70 32.34
C GLN A 249 12.10 7.57 33.49
N MET A 250 11.69 6.35 33.85
CA MET A 250 10.74 6.07 34.94
C MET A 250 11.42 5.80 36.30
N GLN A 251 12.73 5.63 36.30
CA GLN A 251 13.56 5.40 37.52
C GLN A 251 14.04 6.72 38.10
#